data_5778118930aaa93e6a362b15f8aa5dc2
#
_entry.id   5778118930aaa93e6a362b15f8aa5dc2
#
_cell.length_a   1.000
_cell.length_b   1.000
_cell.length_c   1.000
_cell.angle_alpha   90.00
_cell.angle_beta   90.00
_cell.angle_gamma   90.00
#
_symmetry.space_group_name_H-M   'P 1'
#
loop_
_entity.id
_entity.type
_entity.pdbx_description
1 polymer ?
#
loop_
_entity_poly.entity_id
_entity_poly.type
_entity_poly.pdbx_seq_one_letter_code
_entity_poly.pdbx_strand_id
1 'polypeptide(L)'
;MPGEIDFLRELIAIPSVSGEETAIAVFIEETTRRWGLDVVRDAHAVQIEVHGWGAGPTLALVSHLDVVPPGAGWTRDPFNPVIEGTRLYGRGSGDAKASVAAMLYAAKDIVDSGGMDAGRLLVILGYGEETKSTTMGDAVEAAGEINAAVIGEPTSLDFAIAQRGLMMVDLLAQGDQRHAAYASSEKGFTNSVQVLCRDLLKLEGLFASRSHPVLGQATATATMLEAGVGRNITPPVARAVLDVRSTPDWTHEELAQELRAALTCDVIVTSRRLVPCETPPGSRLLAAATLLRPAATHFGSPTCSDWVFFREFDAIKCGPGTSRRSHTADEYVDIPEVTAARGFYGQLVRAYLSGH
;
A
#
# COMPACT_ATOMS: atom_id res chain seq x y z
N MET A 1 12.28 14.31 -26.89
CA MET A 1 12.26 13.03 -26.15
C MET A 1 10.79 12.70 -25.82
N PRO A 2 10.39 11.43 -25.76
CA PRO A 2 9.06 11.06 -25.29
C PRO A 2 8.79 11.72 -23.92
N GLY A 3 7.53 12.10 -23.66
CA GLY A 3 7.15 12.64 -22.37
C GLY A 3 6.85 11.56 -21.32
N GLU A 4 6.48 11.96 -20.10
CA GLU A 4 6.11 11.03 -19.02
C GLU A 4 4.97 10.08 -19.40
N ILE A 5 4.08 10.49 -20.29
CA ILE A 5 2.94 9.67 -20.73
C ILE A 5 3.39 8.56 -21.68
N ASP A 6 4.31 8.85 -22.61
CA ASP A 6 4.88 7.81 -23.48
C ASP A 6 5.68 6.80 -22.65
N PHE A 7 6.46 7.30 -21.67
CA PHE A 7 7.19 6.44 -20.77
C PHE A 7 6.27 5.57 -19.90
N LEU A 8 5.16 6.12 -19.37
CA LEU A 8 4.15 5.36 -18.65
C LEU A 8 3.56 4.24 -19.54
N ARG A 9 3.31 4.53 -20.82
CA ARG A 9 2.86 3.50 -21.78
C ARG A 9 3.89 2.39 -21.92
N GLU A 10 5.18 2.73 -22.02
CA GLU A 10 6.26 1.72 -22.07
C GLU A 10 6.30 0.88 -20.78
N LEU A 11 6.14 1.51 -19.60
CA LEU A 11 6.07 0.79 -18.33
C LEU A 11 4.87 -0.17 -18.27
N ILE A 12 3.69 0.25 -18.71
CA ILE A 12 2.47 -0.60 -18.73
C ILE A 12 2.65 -1.77 -19.69
N ALA A 13 3.28 -1.55 -20.85
CA ALA A 13 3.52 -2.58 -21.86
C ALA A 13 4.49 -3.68 -21.40
N ILE A 14 5.23 -3.47 -20.32
CA ILE A 14 6.07 -4.48 -19.70
C ILE A 14 5.27 -5.14 -18.58
N PRO A 15 4.81 -6.41 -18.73
CA PRO A 15 4.18 -7.14 -17.62
C PRO A 15 5.15 -7.26 -16.45
N SER A 16 4.64 -6.96 -15.25
CA SER A 16 5.43 -7.03 -14.01
C SER A 16 4.54 -7.53 -12.86
N VAL A 17 3.89 -8.67 -13.06
CA VAL A 17 3.12 -9.31 -12.00
C VAL A 17 4.08 -9.62 -10.83
N SER A 18 3.61 -9.46 -9.58
CA SER A 18 4.44 -9.65 -8.38
C SER A 18 5.28 -10.92 -8.45
N GLY A 19 6.60 -10.76 -8.34
CA GLY A 19 7.62 -11.80 -8.51
C GLY A 19 8.22 -11.88 -9.94
N GLU A 20 7.74 -11.08 -10.89
CA GLU A 20 8.20 -11.04 -12.28
C GLU A 20 8.69 -9.63 -12.70
N GLU A 21 9.21 -8.83 -11.76
CA GLU A 21 9.54 -7.42 -11.97
C GLU A 21 10.87 -7.19 -12.71
N THR A 22 11.65 -8.24 -12.98
CA THR A 22 13.00 -8.11 -13.55
C THR A 22 13.04 -7.30 -14.85
N ALA A 23 12.08 -7.53 -15.76
CA ALA A 23 12.08 -6.85 -17.06
C ALA A 23 11.85 -5.34 -16.94
N ILE A 24 10.88 -4.93 -16.12
CA ILE A 24 10.59 -3.51 -15.88
C ILE A 24 11.72 -2.82 -15.12
N ALA A 25 12.34 -3.52 -14.15
CA ALA A 25 13.47 -3.01 -13.38
C ALA A 25 14.69 -2.75 -14.27
N VAL A 26 15.02 -3.67 -15.17
CA VAL A 26 16.10 -3.48 -16.17
C VAL A 26 15.78 -2.31 -17.11
N PHE A 27 14.55 -2.23 -17.61
CA PHE A 27 14.13 -1.13 -18.48
C PHE A 27 14.28 0.25 -17.81
N ILE A 28 13.88 0.36 -16.53
CA ILE A 28 14.03 1.60 -15.75
C ILE A 28 15.52 1.91 -15.53
N GLU A 29 16.32 0.94 -15.10
CA GLU A 29 17.76 1.10 -14.90
C GLU A 29 18.46 1.62 -16.16
N GLU A 30 18.25 0.99 -17.31
CA GLU A 30 18.86 1.40 -18.58
C GLU A 30 18.38 2.79 -19.02
N THR A 31 17.09 3.10 -18.82
CA THR A 31 16.52 4.38 -19.23
C THR A 31 17.01 5.51 -18.36
N THR A 32 17.03 5.34 -17.04
CA THR A 32 17.50 6.37 -16.09
C THR A 32 18.99 6.61 -16.21
N ARG A 33 19.81 5.58 -16.48
CA ARG A 33 21.24 5.77 -16.83
C ARG A 33 21.44 6.60 -18.09
N ARG A 34 20.63 6.38 -19.14
CA ARG A 34 20.68 7.21 -20.36
C ARG A 34 20.30 8.67 -20.11
N TRP A 35 19.52 8.94 -19.08
CA TRP A 35 19.20 10.29 -18.63
C TRP A 35 20.31 10.92 -17.76
N GLY A 36 21.40 10.19 -17.47
CA GLY A 36 22.49 10.65 -16.64
C GLY A 36 22.19 10.62 -15.15
N LEU A 37 21.18 9.85 -14.73
CA LEU A 37 20.87 9.64 -13.31
C LEU A 37 21.77 8.54 -12.72
N ASP A 38 22.14 8.70 -11.46
CA ASP A 38 22.81 7.65 -10.70
C ASP A 38 21.80 6.61 -10.26
N VAL A 39 22.00 5.35 -10.65
CA VAL A 39 21.03 4.26 -10.43
C VAL A 39 21.72 2.99 -9.97
N VAL A 40 21.16 2.40 -8.94
CA VAL A 40 21.50 1.08 -8.40
C VAL A 40 20.28 0.19 -8.47
N ARG A 41 20.43 -1.00 -9.04
CA ARG A 41 19.41 -2.05 -9.03
C ARG A 41 19.97 -3.28 -8.32
N ASP A 42 19.25 -3.75 -7.33
CA ASP A 42 19.62 -4.94 -6.57
C ASP A 42 18.43 -5.94 -6.45
N ALA A 43 18.47 -6.83 -5.48
CA ALA A 43 17.41 -7.82 -5.22
C ALA A 43 16.15 -7.20 -4.54
N HIS A 44 16.21 -5.95 -4.10
CA HIS A 44 15.20 -5.33 -3.25
C HIS A 44 14.44 -4.22 -3.95
N ALA A 45 15.14 -3.40 -4.78
CA ALA A 45 14.57 -2.23 -5.44
C ALA A 45 15.43 -1.75 -6.62
N VAL A 46 14.88 -0.80 -7.39
CA VAL A 46 15.66 0.13 -8.20
C VAL A 46 15.71 1.44 -7.43
N GLN A 47 16.92 1.91 -7.11
CA GLN A 47 17.16 3.16 -6.41
C GLN A 47 17.85 4.17 -7.34
N ILE A 48 17.33 5.38 -7.41
CA ILE A 48 17.87 6.47 -8.23
C ILE A 48 18.18 7.65 -7.32
N GLU A 49 19.39 8.19 -7.42
CA GLU A 49 19.85 9.29 -6.60
C GLU A 49 20.12 10.54 -7.43
N VAL A 50 19.76 11.69 -6.85
CA VAL A 50 20.17 13.00 -7.33
C VAL A 50 20.70 13.79 -6.14
N HIS A 51 21.99 14.13 -6.18
CA HIS A 51 22.64 14.89 -5.12
C HIS A 51 22.62 16.38 -5.43
N GLY A 52 22.31 17.19 -4.43
CA GLY A 52 22.52 18.63 -4.46
C GLY A 52 23.98 19.01 -4.26
N TRP A 53 24.31 20.25 -4.57
CA TRP A 53 25.70 20.79 -4.45
C TRP A 53 26.17 20.91 -2.99
N GLY A 54 25.26 21.10 -2.04
CA GLY A 54 25.51 21.21 -0.61
C GLY A 54 24.90 20.07 0.21
N ALA A 55 25.38 19.94 1.45
CA ALA A 55 24.79 19.05 2.42
C ALA A 55 23.34 19.49 2.75
N GLY A 56 22.47 18.52 3.05
CA GLY A 56 21.07 18.77 3.39
C GLY A 56 20.31 17.48 3.63
N PRO A 57 18.99 17.56 3.88
CA PRO A 57 18.18 16.39 4.14
C PRO A 57 18.00 15.50 2.90
N THR A 58 17.58 14.27 3.13
CA THR A 58 17.15 13.33 2.08
C THR A 58 15.64 13.29 2.03
N LEU A 59 15.06 13.52 0.84
CA LEU A 59 13.66 13.24 0.54
C LEU A 59 13.57 12.02 -0.36
N ALA A 60 12.86 10.99 0.10
CA ALA A 60 12.57 9.80 -0.69
C ALA A 60 11.22 9.96 -1.43
N LEU A 61 11.19 9.62 -2.72
CA LEU A 61 9.97 9.34 -3.50
C LEU A 61 9.90 7.84 -3.69
N VAL A 62 8.84 7.21 -3.18
CA VAL A 62 8.75 5.76 -3.04
C VAL A 62 7.53 5.24 -3.78
N SER A 63 7.70 4.18 -4.58
CA SER A 63 6.59 3.47 -5.21
C SER A 63 7.03 2.03 -5.51
N HIS A 64 6.16 1.25 -6.16
CA HIS A 64 6.43 -0.15 -6.51
C HIS A 64 6.35 -0.41 -8.01
N LEU A 65 6.99 -1.48 -8.46
CA LEU A 65 7.06 -1.88 -9.87
C LEU A 65 6.12 -3.03 -10.21
N ASP A 66 5.71 -3.79 -9.23
CA ASP A 66 4.81 -4.90 -9.43
C ASP A 66 3.36 -4.47 -9.59
N VAL A 67 2.58 -5.37 -10.14
CA VAL A 67 1.13 -5.24 -10.32
C VAL A 67 0.45 -6.56 -9.98
N VAL A 68 -0.81 -6.51 -9.53
CA VAL A 68 -1.61 -7.72 -9.38
C VAL A 68 -1.92 -8.35 -10.74
N PRO A 69 -2.14 -9.68 -10.83
CA PRO A 69 -2.61 -10.32 -12.06
C PRO A 69 -3.87 -9.63 -12.60
N PRO A 70 -4.03 -9.50 -13.92
CA PRO A 70 -5.17 -8.80 -14.50
C PRO A 70 -6.54 -9.34 -14.06
N GLY A 71 -6.65 -10.66 -13.88
CA GLY A 71 -7.92 -11.30 -13.59
C GLY A 71 -8.87 -11.32 -14.80
N ALA A 72 -10.16 -11.56 -14.52
CA ALA A 72 -11.20 -11.61 -15.55
C ALA A 72 -11.89 -10.24 -15.73
N GLY A 73 -12.64 -10.10 -16.81
CA GLY A 73 -13.51 -8.94 -17.05
C GLY A 73 -12.89 -7.78 -17.85
N TRP A 74 -11.65 -7.88 -18.25
CA TRP A 74 -11.02 -6.87 -19.12
C TRP A 74 -11.67 -6.86 -20.50
N THR A 75 -11.98 -5.65 -21.01
CA THR A 75 -12.45 -5.44 -22.39
C THR A 75 -11.31 -5.05 -23.33
N ARG A 76 -10.13 -4.76 -22.79
CA ARG A 76 -8.87 -4.41 -23.46
C ARG A 76 -7.76 -5.36 -23.02
N ASP A 77 -6.69 -5.46 -23.79
CA ASP A 77 -5.48 -6.14 -23.31
C ASP A 77 -4.85 -5.32 -22.18
N PRO A 78 -4.71 -5.88 -20.96
CA PRO A 78 -4.20 -5.16 -19.79
C PRO A 78 -2.76 -4.65 -19.94
N PHE A 79 -1.96 -5.25 -20.81
CA PHE A 79 -0.57 -4.86 -21.07
C PHE A 79 -0.35 -4.22 -22.44
N ASN A 80 -1.41 -3.89 -23.17
CA ASN A 80 -1.36 -3.06 -24.36
C ASN A 80 -2.03 -1.70 -24.07
N PRO A 81 -1.26 -0.68 -23.62
CA PRO A 81 -1.80 0.58 -23.12
C PRO A 81 -2.53 1.37 -24.22
N VAL A 82 -3.77 1.75 -23.96
CA VAL A 82 -4.64 2.49 -24.87
C VAL A 82 -5.02 3.83 -24.26
N ILE A 83 -4.91 4.90 -25.07
CA ILE A 83 -5.41 6.23 -24.70
C ILE A 83 -6.78 6.43 -25.34
N GLU A 84 -7.79 6.72 -24.50
CA GLU A 84 -9.12 7.13 -24.92
C GLU A 84 -9.50 8.44 -24.22
N GLY A 85 -9.63 9.50 -25.00
CA GLY A 85 -9.83 10.84 -24.46
C GLY A 85 -8.65 11.27 -23.57
N THR A 86 -8.91 11.50 -22.29
CA THR A 86 -7.89 11.87 -21.29
C THR A 86 -7.41 10.69 -20.45
N ARG A 87 -7.83 9.46 -20.77
CA ARG A 87 -7.55 8.27 -19.97
C ARG A 87 -6.55 7.35 -20.65
N LEU A 88 -5.58 6.90 -19.87
CA LEU A 88 -4.66 5.85 -20.25
C LEU A 88 -5.04 4.56 -19.55
N TYR A 89 -5.48 3.57 -20.29
CA TYR A 89 -5.91 2.26 -19.80
C TYR A 89 -4.76 1.26 -19.82
N GLY A 90 -4.72 0.40 -18.79
CA GLY A 90 -3.80 -0.73 -18.67
C GLY A 90 -3.58 -1.11 -17.22
N ARG A 91 -3.17 -2.33 -16.92
CA ARG A 91 -2.84 -2.79 -15.58
C ARG A 91 -1.63 -2.03 -15.04
N GLY A 92 -1.76 -1.48 -13.81
CA GLY A 92 -0.74 -0.64 -13.20
C GLY A 92 -0.77 0.81 -13.67
N SER A 93 -1.70 1.20 -14.55
CA SER A 93 -1.80 2.59 -14.99
C SER A 93 -2.10 3.56 -13.86
N GLY A 94 -2.88 3.13 -12.87
CA GLY A 94 -3.13 3.87 -11.63
C GLY A 94 -2.25 3.39 -10.49
N ASP A 95 -2.09 2.07 -10.33
CA ASP A 95 -1.46 1.39 -9.19
C ASP A 95 -0.27 0.53 -9.64
N ALA A 96 1.01 1.05 -9.57
CA ALA A 96 1.34 2.46 -9.28
C ALA A 96 2.34 3.02 -10.33
N LYS A 97 2.34 2.47 -11.58
CA LYS A 97 3.29 2.87 -12.65
C LYS A 97 3.16 4.35 -13.04
N ALA A 98 1.97 4.97 -12.84
CA ALA A 98 1.80 6.41 -13.02
C ALA A 98 2.64 7.22 -12.03
N SER A 99 2.69 6.82 -10.76
CA SER A 99 3.57 7.42 -9.75
C SER A 99 5.04 7.23 -10.13
N VAL A 100 5.43 6.02 -10.54
CA VAL A 100 6.79 5.71 -11.02
C VAL A 100 7.20 6.65 -12.15
N ALA A 101 6.36 6.78 -13.19
CA ALA A 101 6.65 7.66 -14.33
C ALA A 101 6.78 9.13 -13.90
N ALA A 102 5.86 9.61 -13.07
CA ALA A 102 5.87 11.00 -12.59
C ALA A 102 7.11 11.30 -11.73
N MET A 103 7.50 10.40 -10.83
CA MET A 103 8.67 10.54 -9.96
C MET A 103 9.97 10.53 -10.74
N LEU A 104 10.13 9.61 -11.69
CA LEU A 104 11.34 9.52 -12.52
C LEU A 104 11.49 10.75 -13.42
N TYR A 105 10.39 11.24 -13.99
CA TYR A 105 10.43 12.47 -14.79
C TYR A 105 10.66 13.72 -13.93
N ALA A 106 10.16 13.75 -12.69
CA ALA A 106 10.48 14.82 -11.75
C ALA A 106 12.00 14.84 -11.42
N ALA A 107 12.60 13.66 -11.18
CA ALA A 107 14.05 13.54 -10.98
C ALA A 107 14.85 13.99 -12.21
N LYS A 108 14.42 13.57 -13.41
CA LYS A 108 15.02 13.99 -14.68
C LYS A 108 14.94 15.51 -14.87
N ASP A 109 13.79 16.15 -14.62
CA ASP A 109 13.62 17.60 -14.73
C ASP A 109 14.53 18.38 -13.79
N ILE A 110 14.77 17.83 -12.58
CA ILE A 110 15.70 18.40 -11.62
C ILE A 110 17.14 18.42 -12.22
N VAL A 111 17.57 17.30 -12.78
CA VAL A 111 18.91 17.22 -13.40
C VAL A 111 19.01 18.10 -14.64
N ASP A 112 18.03 18.05 -15.55
CA ASP A 112 18.00 18.85 -16.78
C ASP A 112 17.99 20.37 -16.50
N SER A 113 17.46 20.80 -15.35
CA SER A 113 17.42 22.20 -14.92
C SER A 113 18.66 22.65 -14.12
N GLY A 114 19.71 21.82 -14.03
CA GLY A 114 20.97 22.14 -13.36
C GLY A 114 21.10 21.60 -11.94
N GLY A 115 20.22 20.68 -11.52
CA GLY A 115 20.33 20.00 -10.23
C GLY A 115 19.60 20.70 -9.07
N MET A 116 20.12 20.53 -7.85
CA MET A 116 19.62 21.09 -6.60
C MET A 116 20.75 21.77 -5.82
N ASP A 117 20.41 22.81 -5.04
CA ASP A 117 21.40 23.53 -4.24
C ASP A 117 21.96 22.69 -3.08
N ALA A 118 21.13 21.85 -2.45
CA ALA A 118 21.51 21.04 -1.31
C ALA A 118 20.63 19.78 -1.17
N GLY A 119 21.06 18.85 -0.33
CA GLY A 119 20.33 17.64 0.03
C GLY A 119 20.40 16.53 -1.01
N ARG A 120 19.57 15.52 -0.82
CA ARG A 120 19.48 14.34 -1.68
C ARG A 120 18.02 14.01 -2.02
N LEU A 121 17.73 13.89 -3.30
CA LEU A 121 16.54 13.18 -3.78
C LEU A 121 16.89 11.71 -3.97
N LEU A 122 16.07 10.83 -3.39
CA LEU A 122 16.16 9.39 -3.58
C LEU A 122 14.84 8.88 -4.11
N VAL A 123 14.82 8.19 -5.26
CA VAL A 123 13.65 7.47 -5.75
C VAL A 123 13.85 6.00 -5.46
N ILE A 124 12.93 5.36 -4.73
CA ILE A 124 12.98 3.94 -4.38
C ILE A 124 11.78 3.25 -5.03
N LEU A 125 12.04 2.30 -5.91
CA LEU A 125 11.02 1.54 -6.63
C LEU A 125 11.12 0.07 -6.22
N GLY A 126 10.24 -0.35 -5.30
CA GLY A 126 10.25 -1.68 -4.69
C GLY A 126 9.64 -2.77 -5.55
N TYR A 127 9.84 -4.02 -5.10
CA TYR A 127 9.27 -5.23 -5.70
C TYR A 127 8.30 -5.90 -4.72
N GLY A 128 7.24 -6.54 -5.25
CA GLY A 128 6.35 -7.41 -4.48
C GLY A 128 5.48 -6.69 -3.44
N GLU A 129 5.18 -5.41 -3.62
CA GLU A 129 4.30 -4.64 -2.72
C GLU A 129 2.93 -5.29 -2.62
N GLU A 130 2.35 -5.66 -3.73
CA GLU A 130 1.01 -6.24 -3.90
C GLU A 130 0.83 -7.62 -3.26
N THR A 131 1.90 -8.22 -2.75
CA THR A 131 1.85 -9.55 -2.13
C THR A 131 2.47 -9.59 -0.75
N LYS A 132 3.80 -9.62 -0.67
CA LYS A 132 4.52 -9.81 0.61
C LYS A 132 5.20 -8.56 1.12
N SER A 133 5.48 -7.59 0.26
CA SER A 133 6.18 -6.34 0.61
C SER A 133 7.37 -6.59 1.56
N THR A 134 8.25 -7.53 1.21
CA THR A 134 9.37 -7.92 2.09
C THR A 134 10.68 -7.24 1.72
N THR A 135 10.79 -6.75 0.49
CA THR A 135 12.04 -6.21 -0.06
C THR A 135 12.24 -4.73 0.29
N MET A 136 11.16 -3.97 0.47
CA MET A 136 11.25 -2.53 0.75
C MET A 136 11.99 -2.23 2.05
N GLY A 137 11.84 -3.06 3.09
CA GLY A 137 12.59 -2.89 4.35
C GLY A 137 14.10 -2.91 4.15
N ASP A 138 14.59 -3.89 3.39
CA ASP A 138 16.00 -4.03 3.06
C ASP A 138 16.48 -2.87 2.17
N ALA A 139 15.64 -2.42 1.23
CA ALA A 139 15.93 -1.25 0.39
C ALA A 139 16.08 0.05 1.20
N VAL A 140 15.22 0.25 2.20
CA VAL A 140 15.29 1.41 3.12
C VAL A 140 16.57 1.35 3.97
N GLU A 141 16.93 0.18 4.49
CA GLU A 141 18.15 -0.01 5.25
C GLU A 141 19.41 0.29 4.40
N ALA A 142 19.44 -0.20 3.16
CA ALA A 142 20.52 0.04 2.21
C ALA A 142 20.62 1.51 1.78
N ALA A 143 19.51 2.26 1.74
CA ALA A 143 19.44 3.65 1.32
C ALA A 143 20.15 4.64 2.26
N GLY A 144 20.44 4.24 3.49
CA GLY A 144 21.05 5.08 4.51
C GLY A 144 20.09 6.12 5.09
N GLU A 145 20.55 7.33 5.36
CA GLU A 145 19.74 8.35 6.02
C GLU A 145 18.60 8.86 5.11
N ILE A 146 17.38 8.77 5.59
CA ILE A 146 16.16 9.33 5.00
C ILE A 146 15.51 10.24 6.04
N ASN A 147 15.16 11.47 5.66
CA ASN A 147 14.51 12.42 6.56
C ASN A 147 13.00 12.51 6.32
N ALA A 148 12.58 12.34 5.06
CA ALA A 148 11.16 12.34 4.71
C ALA A 148 10.89 11.44 3.49
N ALA A 149 9.62 11.02 3.34
CA ALA A 149 9.21 10.17 2.23
C ALA A 149 7.82 10.52 1.69
N VAL A 150 7.68 10.49 0.36
CA VAL A 150 6.37 10.51 -0.32
C VAL A 150 6.12 9.13 -0.87
N ILE A 151 5.04 8.50 -0.41
CA ILE A 151 4.60 7.18 -0.89
C ILE A 151 3.66 7.36 -2.08
N GLY A 152 4.10 6.94 -3.24
CA GLY A 152 3.46 7.18 -4.53
C GLY A 152 2.34 6.20 -4.85
N GLU A 153 1.28 6.28 -4.09
CA GLU A 153 0.07 5.48 -4.25
C GLU A 153 -1.08 6.32 -4.85
N PRO A 154 -2.08 5.69 -5.47
CA PRO A 154 -3.17 6.43 -6.12
C PRO A 154 -4.09 7.11 -5.11
N THR A 155 -3.98 8.43 -4.99
CA THR A 155 -4.77 9.28 -4.08
C THR A 155 -5.49 10.44 -4.79
N SER A 156 -5.46 10.47 -6.11
CA SER A 156 -5.90 11.64 -6.93
C SER A 156 -5.16 12.93 -6.53
N LEU A 157 -3.91 12.80 -6.07
CA LEU A 157 -3.05 13.87 -5.55
C LEU A 157 -3.59 14.57 -4.30
N ASP A 158 -4.51 13.96 -3.57
CA ASP A 158 -4.82 14.30 -2.19
C ASP A 158 -3.78 13.69 -1.24
N PHE A 159 -3.68 14.17 0.00
CA PHE A 159 -2.69 13.71 0.94
C PHE A 159 -3.29 12.74 1.96
N ALA A 160 -2.97 11.45 1.86
CA ALA A 160 -3.23 10.55 2.96
C ALA A 160 -2.21 10.84 4.06
N ILE A 161 -2.72 11.25 5.23
CA ILE A 161 -1.91 11.61 6.41
C ILE A 161 -1.91 10.50 7.47
N ALA A 162 -2.64 9.44 7.24
CA ALA A 162 -2.60 8.20 8.00
C ALA A 162 -3.05 7.05 7.11
N GLN A 163 -2.58 5.82 7.40
CA GLN A 163 -3.07 4.60 6.77
C GLN A 163 -3.37 3.52 7.80
N ARG A 164 -4.34 2.67 7.49
CA ARG A 164 -4.63 1.48 8.31
C ARG A 164 -3.51 0.46 8.21
N GLY A 165 -3.27 -0.25 9.31
CA GLY A 165 -2.49 -1.47 9.29
C GLY A 165 -3.36 -2.68 8.95
N LEU A 166 -2.71 -3.83 8.79
CA LEU A 166 -3.35 -5.11 8.52
C LEU A 166 -2.77 -6.19 9.43
N MET A 167 -3.64 -6.81 10.24
CA MET A 167 -3.34 -8.01 11.00
C MET A 167 -4.25 -9.14 10.52
N MET A 168 -3.69 -10.31 10.24
CA MET A 168 -4.46 -11.48 9.86
C MET A 168 -4.61 -12.42 11.06
N VAL A 169 -5.85 -12.88 11.28
CA VAL A 169 -6.19 -13.71 12.44
C VAL A 169 -7.04 -14.91 11.99
N ASP A 170 -6.67 -16.08 12.45
CA ASP A 170 -7.52 -17.27 12.37
C ASP A 170 -8.30 -17.43 13.68
N LEU A 171 -9.61 -17.62 13.57
CA LEU A 171 -10.46 -18.08 14.65
C LEU A 171 -10.69 -19.58 14.51
N LEU A 172 -10.45 -20.34 15.58
CA LEU A 172 -10.66 -21.78 15.61
C LEU A 172 -11.62 -22.15 16.74
N ALA A 173 -12.81 -22.61 16.37
CA ALA A 173 -13.80 -23.12 17.31
C ALA A 173 -13.70 -24.64 17.40
N GLN A 174 -13.55 -25.16 18.60
CA GLN A 174 -13.58 -26.60 18.90
C GLN A 174 -15.03 -27.04 19.20
N GLY A 175 -15.35 -28.29 18.89
CA GLY A 175 -16.65 -28.88 19.17
C GLY A 175 -16.65 -30.39 19.18
N ASP A 176 -17.79 -30.98 19.46
CA ASP A 176 -17.98 -32.42 19.51
C ASP A 176 -18.50 -32.94 18.17
N GLN A 177 -17.81 -33.91 17.59
CA GLN A 177 -18.31 -34.62 16.42
C GLN A 177 -19.32 -35.68 16.83
N ARG A 178 -20.60 -35.53 16.40
CA ARG A 178 -21.69 -36.44 16.72
C ARG A 178 -22.70 -36.51 15.59
N HIS A 179 -23.55 -37.54 15.66
CA HIS A 179 -24.73 -37.57 14.84
C HIS A 179 -25.69 -36.44 15.25
N ALA A 180 -26.14 -35.62 14.32
CA ALA A 180 -26.92 -34.39 14.60
C ALA A 180 -28.18 -34.64 15.40
N ALA A 181 -28.84 -35.82 15.26
CA ALA A 181 -30.05 -36.18 16.01
C ALA A 181 -29.81 -36.26 17.53
N TYR A 182 -28.59 -36.50 18.00
CA TYR A 182 -28.24 -36.63 19.42
C TYR A 182 -27.54 -35.38 19.98
N ALA A 183 -27.21 -34.46 19.14
CA ALA A 183 -26.41 -33.27 19.53
C ALA A 183 -27.07 -32.40 20.61
N SER A 184 -28.39 -32.27 20.61
CA SER A 184 -29.14 -31.44 21.58
C SER A 184 -29.52 -32.15 22.87
N SER A 185 -29.35 -33.47 22.97
CA SER A 185 -29.76 -34.27 24.11
C SER A 185 -28.67 -34.53 25.15
N GLU A 186 -27.39 -34.24 24.82
CA GLU A 186 -26.28 -34.48 25.71
C GLU A 186 -25.86 -33.24 26.47
N LYS A 187 -25.72 -33.38 27.80
CA LYS A 187 -25.25 -32.31 28.66
C LYS A 187 -23.77 -32.01 28.40
N GLY A 188 -23.44 -30.75 28.11
CA GLY A 188 -22.06 -30.32 27.82
C GLY A 188 -21.65 -30.43 26.34
N PHE A 189 -22.58 -30.79 25.43
CA PHE A 189 -22.33 -30.82 24.00
C PHE A 189 -21.97 -29.42 23.46
N THR A 190 -20.91 -29.36 22.64
CA THR A 190 -20.45 -28.14 22.00
C THR A 190 -20.52 -28.28 20.47
N ASN A 191 -21.19 -27.36 19.79
CA ASN A 191 -21.22 -27.27 18.34
C ASN A 191 -20.25 -26.17 17.88
N SER A 192 -19.16 -26.53 17.22
CA SER A 192 -18.13 -25.61 16.78
C SER A 192 -18.67 -24.52 15.84
N VAL A 193 -19.61 -24.82 14.95
CA VAL A 193 -20.25 -23.84 14.06
C VAL A 193 -21.03 -22.80 14.87
N GLN A 194 -21.80 -23.25 15.88
CA GLN A 194 -22.56 -22.33 16.71
C GLN A 194 -21.66 -21.44 17.59
N VAL A 195 -20.53 -21.97 18.08
CA VAL A 195 -19.52 -21.19 18.81
C VAL A 195 -18.97 -20.12 17.90
N LEU A 196 -18.49 -20.51 16.72
CA LEU A 196 -17.91 -19.56 15.74
C LEU A 196 -18.92 -18.49 15.32
N CYS A 197 -20.16 -18.87 15.01
CA CYS A 197 -21.19 -17.89 14.63
C CYS A 197 -21.46 -16.86 15.74
N ARG A 198 -21.52 -17.29 17.02
CA ARG A 198 -21.71 -16.35 18.13
C ARG A 198 -20.53 -15.39 18.27
N ASP A 199 -19.31 -15.87 18.07
CA ASP A 199 -18.11 -15.04 18.16
C ASP A 199 -18.00 -14.06 16.98
N LEU A 200 -18.36 -14.48 15.77
CA LEU A 200 -18.41 -13.56 14.62
C LEU A 200 -19.38 -12.39 14.83
N LEU A 201 -20.51 -12.62 15.51
CA LEU A 201 -21.46 -11.55 15.84
C LEU A 201 -20.91 -10.55 16.87
N LYS A 202 -19.93 -10.92 17.69
CA LYS A 202 -19.29 -10.03 18.66
C LYS A 202 -18.25 -9.10 18.04
N LEU A 203 -17.85 -9.34 16.78
CA LEU A 203 -16.85 -8.50 16.10
C LEU A 203 -17.35 -7.09 15.82
N GLU A 204 -18.68 -6.94 15.63
CA GLU A 204 -19.29 -5.65 15.39
C GLU A 204 -19.10 -4.73 16.63
N GLY A 205 -18.44 -3.59 16.42
CA GLY A 205 -18.18 -2.61 17.47
C GLY A 205 -17.13 -3.03 18.51
N LEU A 206 -16.45 -4.16 18.36
CA LEU A 206 -15.48 -4.66 19.36
C LEU A 206 -14.39 -3.63 19.67
N PHE A 207 -13.95 -2.87 18.66
CA PHE A 207 -12.89 -1.88 18.80
C PHE A 207 -13.40 -0.43 18.90
N ALA A 208 -14.68 -0.24 19.28
CA ALA A 208 -15.33 1.09 19.31
C ALA A 208 -14.79 2.02 20.43
N SER A 209 -13.99 1.50 21.37
CA SER A 209 -13.44 2.29 22.49
C SER A 209 -12.43 3.36 22.07
N ARG A 210 -11.81 3.21 20.88
CA ARG A 210 -10.85 4.18 20.32
C ARG A 210 -11.24 4.48 18.86
N SER A 211 -11.12 5.74 18.48
CA SER A 211 -11.48 6.21 17.13
C SER A 211 -10.50 7.25 16.65
N HIS A 212 -9.70 6.88 15.66
CA HIS A 212 -8.71 7.78 15.06
C HIS A 212 -9.40 8.92 14.28
N PRO A 213 -8.91 10.16 14.35
CA PRO A 213 -9.57 11.33 13.73
C PRO A 213 -9.91 11.18 12.25
N VAL A 214 -9.02 10.57 11.46
CA VAL A 214 -9.20 10.45 10.00
C VAL A 214 -9.43 9.01 9.52
N LEU A 215 -9.14 7.98 10.35
CA LEU A 215 -9.34 6.58 10.00
C LEU A 215 -10.57 5.96 10.64
N GLY A 216 -11.14 6.59 11.69
CA GLY A 216 -12.22 6.02 12.48
C GLY A 216 -11.75 4.84 13.34
N GLN A 217 -12.65 3.90 13.60
CA GLN A 217 -12.37 2.74 14.45
C GLN A 217 -11.58 1.66 13.71
N ALA A 218 -10.80 0.86 14.44
CA ALA A 218 -10.28 -0.40 13.92
C ALA A 218 -11.45 -1.35 13.62
N THR A 219 -11.26 -2.28 12.68
CA THR A 219 -12.29 -3.21 12.25
C THR A 219 -11.76 -4.64 12.13
N ALA A 220 -12.63 -5.63 12.38
CA ALA A 220 -12.35 -7.03 12.09
C ALA A 220 -13.44 -7.57 11.19
N THR A 221 -13.07 -8.08 10.02
CA THR A 221 -14.01 -8.60 9.02
C THR A 221 -13.68 -10.06 8.73
N ALA A 222 -14.65 -10.95 8.86
CA ALA A 222 -14.49 -12.34 8.44
C ALA A 222 -14.48 -12.41 6.91
N THR A 223 -13.39 -12.94 6.35
CA THR A 223 -13.19 -13.06 4.90
C THR A 223 -13.32 -14.49 4.39
N MET A 224 -13.07 -15.47 5.26
CA MET A 224 -13.22 -16.89 4.95
C MET A 224 -13.91 -17.61 6.12
N LEU A 225 -14.71 -18.63 5.80
CA LEU A 225 -15.34 -19.49 6.77
C LEU A 225 -15.36 -20.93 6.26
N GLU A 226 -14.87 -21.85 7.08
CA GLU A 226 -14.80 -23.28 6.78
C GLU A 226 -15.38 -24.10 7.94
N ALA A 227 -16.38 -24.93 7.66
CA ALA A 227 -16.96 -25.83 8.64
C ALA A 227 -17.77 -26.94 7.97
N GLY A 228 -17.97 -28.05 8.70
CA GLY A 228 -18.80 -29.17 8.27
C GLY A 228 -18.02 -30.36 7.74
N VAL A 229 -18.54 -31.56 8.03
CA VAL A 229 -18.01 -32.87 7.56
C VAL A 229 -19.07 -33.71 6.88
N GLY A 230 -20.35 -33.43 7.13
CA GLY A 230 -21.49 -34.17 6.55
C GLY A 230 -22.82 -33.62 7.04
N ARG A 231 -23.90 -33.91 6.28
CA ARG A 231 -25.23 -33.32 6.54
C ARG A 231 -25.85 -33.68 7.90
N ASN A 232 -25.50 -34.83 8.44
CA ASN A 232 -26.03 -35.37 9.70
C ASN A 232 -24.96 -35.49 10.80
N ILE A 233 -23.81 -34.81 10.66
CA ILE A 233 -22.68 -34.86 11.58
C ILE A 233 -22.40 -33.43 12.04
N THR A 234 -22.29 -33.23 13.35
CA THR A 234 -21.74 -31.96 13.89
C THR A 234 -20.23 -31.92 13.71
N PRO A 235 -19.64 -30.82 13.20
CA PRO A 235 -18.22 -30.78 12.94
C PRO A 235 -17.42 -30.60 14.23
N PRO A 236 -16.23 -31.25 14.34
CA PRO A 236 -15.34 -31.08 15.49
C PRO A 236 -14.65 -29.75 15.51
N VAL A 237 -14.51 -29.08 14.34
CA VAL A 237 -13.83 -27.80 14.16
C VAL A 237 -14.61 -26.92 13.20
N ALA A 238 -14.63 -25.63 13.49
CA ALA A 238 -15.04 -24.58 12.56
C ALA A 238 -13.96 -23.47 12.58
N ARG A 239 -13.61 -22.93 11.41
CA ARG A 239 -12.55 -21.92 11.24
C ARG A 239 -13.09 -20.69 10.51
N ALA A 240 -12.65 -19.51 10.91
CA ALA A 240 -12.80 -18.30 10.13
C ALA A 240 -11.44 -17.57 10.02
N VAL A 241 -11.24 -16.83 8.92
CA VAL A 241 -10.11 -15.91 8.75
C VAL A 241 -10.64 -14.49 8.89
N LEU A 242 -9.98 -13.70 9.71
CA LEU A 242 -10.28 -12.27 9.89
C LEU A 242 -9.21 -11.40 9.25
N ASP A 243 -9.66 -10.44 8.45
CA ASP A 243 -8.91 -9.23 8.07
C ASP A 243 -9.17 -8.17 9.15
N VAL A 244 -8.14 -7.84 9.93
CA VAL A 244 -8.22 -6.84 11.01
C VAL A 244 -7.49 -5.58 10.56
N ARG A 245 -8.25 -4.50 10.33
CA ARG A 245 -7.73 -3.19 9.94
C ARG A 245 -7.51 -2.34 11.17
N SER A 246 -6.23 -2.19 11.55
CA SER A 246 -5.82 -1.39 12.71
C SER A 246 -5.71 0.10 12.38
N THR A 247 -5.69 0.92 13.43
CA THR A 247 -5.41 2.36 13.39
C THR A 247 -4.26 2.69 14.32
N PRO A 248 -3.58 3.85 14.22
CA PRO A 248 -2.48 4.23 15.11
C PRO A 248 -2.84 4.22 16.62
N ASP A 249 -4.12 4.31 16.97
CA ASP A 249 -4.59 4.23 18.36
C ASP A 249 -4.43 2.83 18.99
N TRP A 250 -4.14 1.80 18.19
CA TRP A 250 -4.06 0.42 18.60
C TRP A 250 -2.77 -0.24 18.14
N THR A 251 -2.06 -0.87 19.04
CA THR A 251 -1.07 -1.87 18.66
C THR A 251 -1.75 -3.17 18.22
N HIS A 252 -1.10 -3.96 17.36
CA HIS A 252 -1.63 -5.28 16.96
C HIS A 252 -1.73 -6.25 18.14
N GLU A 253 -0.89 -6.07 19.17
CA GLU A 253 -0.98 -6.89 20.39
C GLU A 253 -2.22 -6.54 21.21
N GLU A 254 -2.54 -5.25 21.38
CA GLU A 254 -3.78 -4.84 22.07
C GLU A 254 -5.02 -5.37 21.34
N LEU A 255 -5.07 -5.26 19.99
CA LEU A 255 -6.18 -5.81 19.20
C LEU A 255 -6.31 -7.32 19.38
N ALA A 256 -5.20 -8.05 19.41
CA ALA A 256 -5.21 -9.48 19.65
C ALA A 256 -5.68 -9.84 21.08
N GLN A 257 -5.34 -9.02 22.07
CA GLN A 257 -5.82 -9.18 23.45
C GLN A 257 -7.32 -8.92 23.57
N GLU A 258 -7.85 -7.89 22.92
CA GLU A 258 -9.30 -7.62 22.86
C GLU A 258 -10.06 -8.78 22.23
N LEU A 259 -9.55 -9.31 21.09
CA LEU A 259 -10.14 -10.50 20.45
C LEU A 259 -10.16 -11.70 21.43
N ARG A 260 -9.03 -12.00 22.10
CA ARG A 260 -8.95 -13.12 23.06
C ARG A 260 -9.85 -12.93 24.28
N ALA A 261 -10.04 -11.70 24.71
CA ALA A 261 -10.92 -11.40 25.85
C ALA A 261 -12.41 -11.53 25.50
N ALA A 262 -12.79 -11.18 24.30
CA ALA A 262 -14.19 -11.15 23.85
C ALA A 262 -14.69 -12.50 23.28
N LEU A 263 -13.80 -13.29 22.66
CA LEU A 263 -14.16 -14.46 21.89
C LEU A 263 -13.93 -15.76 22.69
N THR A 264 -14.72 -16.76 22.36
CA THR A 264 -14.61 -18.13 22.91
C THR A 264 -13.68 -19.00 22.05
N CYS A 265 -13.57 -18.68 20.76
CA CYS A 265 -12.68 -19.35 19.82
C CYS A 265 -11.21 -19.11 20.17
N ASP A 266 -10.33 -20.04 19.80
CA ASP A 266 -8.89 -19.80 19.82
C ASP A 266 -8.54 -18.72 18.80
N VAL A 267 -7.81 -17.68 19.23
CA VAL A 267 -7.39 -16.54 18.41
C VAL A 267 -5.93 -16.71 18.04
N ILE A 268 -5.67 -17.05 16.78
CA ILE A 268 -4.34 -17.32 16.24
C ILE A 268 -3.94 -16.19 15.29
N VAL A 269 -3.00 -15.35 15.71
CA VAL A 269 -2.51 -14.26 14.86
C VAL A 269 -1.48 -14.83 13.87
N THR A 270 -1.80 -14.77 12.59
CA THR A 270 -0.98 -15.32 11.49
C THR A 270 -0.09 -14.28 10.82
N SER A 271 -0.43 -12.98 10.92
CA SER A 271 0.42 -11.88 10.43
C SER A 271 0.21 -10.61 11.27
N ARG A 272 1.32 -9.90 11.60
CA ARG A 272 1.34 -8.63 12.36
C ARG A 272 2.21 -7.55 11.72
N ARG A 273 2.79 -7.82 10.56
CA ARG A 273 3.90 -7.04 9.99
C ARG A 273 3.49 -5.65 9.50
N LEU A 274 2.27 -5.52 8.99
CA LEU A 274 1.79 -4.29 8.37
C LEU A 274 1.10 -3.40 9.42
N VAL A 275 1.89 -2.71 10.22
CA VAL A 275 1.38 -1.80 11.26
C VAL A 275 0.79 -0.52 10.64
N PRO A 276 -0.16 0.15 11.33
CA PRO A 276 -0.69 1.43 10.86
C PRO A 276 0.38 2.52 10.90
N CYS A 277 0.22 3.55 10.07
CA CYS A 277 1.14 4.68 9.99
C CYS A 277 0.36 5.99 10.06
N GLU A 278 1.06 7.04 10.50
CA GLU A 278 0.54 8.40 10.57
C GLU A 278 1.67 9.41 10.30
N THR A 279 1.34 10.46 9.57
CA THR A 279 2.24 11.60 9.39
C THR A 279 2.49 12.28 10.75
N PRO A 280 3.74 12.53 11.15
CA PRO A 280 4.03 13.07 12.47
C PRO A 280 3.45 14.48 12.64
N PRO A 281 3.03 14.85 13.86
CA PRO A 281 2.62 16.23 14.17
C PRO A 281 3.74 17.22 13.83
N GLY A 282 3.39 18.32 13.16
CA GLY A 282 4.36 19.32 12.73
C GLY A 282 5.21 18.91 11.52
N SER A 283 4.76 17.95 10.72
CA SER A 283 5.40 17.51 9.49
C SER A 283 5.77 18.68 8.59
N ARG A 284 7.07 18.81 8.31
CA ARG A 284 7.60 19.78 7.34
C ARG A 284 7.21 19.39 5.91
N LEU A 285 7.20 18.08 5.63
CA LEU A 285 6.82 17.56 4.32
C LEU A 285 5.36 17.89 4.01
N LEU A 286 4.43 17.61 4.94
CA LEU A 286 3.02 17.91 4.77
C LEU A 286 2.76 19.43 4.64
N ALA A 287 3.47 20.24 5.42
CA ALA A 287 3.37 21.69 5.31
C ALA A 287 3.79 22.20 3.92
N ALA A 288 4.94 21.74 3.42
CA ALA A 288 5.42 22.08 2.08
C ALA A 288 4.45 21.60 0.99
N ALA A 289 3.97 20.36 1.11
CA ALA A 289 2.99 19.79 0.17
C ALA A 289 1.69 20.59 0.14
N THR A 290 1.16 20.98 1.30
CA THR A 290 -0.09 21.77 1.42
C THR A 290 0.08 23.17 0.82
N LEU A 291 1.23 23.81 0.99
CA LEU A 291 1.51 25.10 0.35
C LEU A 291 1.49 25.01 -1.19
N LEU A 292 2.02 23.92 -1.74
CA LEU A 292 2.05 23.69 -3.20
C LEU A 292 0.69 23.28 -3.77
N ARG A 293 -0.12 22.60 -2.98
CA ARG A 293 -1.47 22.15 -3.37
C ARG A 293 -2.51 22.48 -2.29
N PRO A 294 -2.87 23.75 -2.12
CA PRO A 294 -3.78 24.17 -1.04
C PRO A 294 -5.22 23.66 -1.19
N ALA A 295 -5.59 23.17 -2.37
CA ALA A 295 -6.90 22.55 -2.62
C ALA A 295 -6.94 21.05 -2.33
N ALA A 296 -5.79 20.40 -2.07
CA ALA A 296 -5.74 18.98 -1.74
C ALA A 296 -6.35 18.71 -0.37
N THR A 297 -7.12 17.64 -0.27
CA THR A 297 -7.71 17.20 1.00
C THR A 297 -6.73 16.34 1.79
N HIS A 298 -6.84 16.38 3.13
CA HIS A 298 -6.14 15.48 4.01
C HIS A 298 -7.10 14.37 4.46
N PHE A 299 -6.68 13.12 4.31
CA PHE A 299 -7.55 11.97 4.62
C PHE A 299 -6.79 10.78 5.20
N GLY A 300 -7.53 9.80 5.72
CA GLY A 300 -7.00 8.52 6.17
C GLY A 300 -7.16 7.45 5.08
N SER A 301 -6.06 6.82 4.66
CA SER A 301 -6.10 5.72 3.67
C SER A 301 -6.61 4.42 4.32
N PRO A 302 -7.66 3.79 3.77
CA PRO A 302 -8.14 2.50 4.27
C PRO A 302 -7.22 1.32 3.90
N THR A 303 -6.30 1.53 2.94
CA THR A 303 -5.37 0.51 2.45
C THR A 303 -4.02 0.60 3.13
N CYS A 304 -3.32 -0.53 3.21
CA CYS A 304 -1.90 -0.63 3.57
C CYS A 304 -1.04 -0.37 2.33
N SER A 305 0.20 0.06 2.54
CA SER A 305 1.21 0.21 1.49
C SER A 305 2.61 0.16 2.09
N ASP A 306 3.64 0.29 1.28
CA ASP A 306 5.05 0.37 1.71
C ASP A 306 5.35 1.51 2.69
N TRP A 307 4.39 2.41 2.96
CA TRP A 307 4.53 3.40 4.05
C TRP A 307 4.93 2.77 5.39
N VAL A 308 4.56 1.53 5.64
CA VAL A 308 4.92 0.80 6.87
C VAL A 308 6.43 0.79 7.13
N PHE A 309 7.25 0.80 6.08
CA PHE A 309 8.70 0.83 6.18
C PHE A 309 9.27 2.25 6.39
N PHE A 310 8.42 3.25 6.20
CA PHE A 310 8.75 4.68 6.35
C PHE A 310 8.03 5.32 7.55
N ARG A 311 7.45 4.54 8.44
CA ARG A 311 6.63 5.03 9.56
C ARG A 311 7.40 5.87 10.59
N GLU A 312 8.72 5.70 10.66
CA GLU A 312 9.59 6.45 11.58
C GLU A 312 10.08 7.78 10.96
N PHE A 313 9.74 8.04 9.70
CA PHE A 313 10.12 9.25 8.97
C PHE A 313 8.93 10.21 8.82
N ASP A 314 9.23 11.46 8.48
CA ASP A 314 8.21 12.41 8.04
C ASP A 314 7.65 11.98 6.69
N ALA A 315 6.46 11.36 6.66
CA ALA A 315 5.94 10.74 5.46
C ALA A 315 4.46 11.07 5.19
N ILE A 316 4.13 11.16 3.91
CA ILE A 316 2.77 11.27 3.38
C ILE A 316 2.59 10.28 2.22
N LYS A 317 1.32 9.90 1.94
CA LYS A 317 0.98 9.13 0.75
C LYS A 317 0.29 10.07 -0.26
N CYS A 318 0.82 10.14 -1.49
CA CYS A 318 0.29 11.01 -2.53
C CYS A 318 0.74 10.53 -3.92
N GLY A 319 -0.20 10.37 -4.85
CA GLY A 319 0.09 10.04 -6.24
C GLY A 319 -1.12 10.19 -7.16
N PRO A 320 -0.92 10.10 -8.48
CA PRO A 320 -1.98 10.17 -9.48
C PRO A 320 -2.82 8.89 -9.47
N GLY A 321 -4.04 8.97 -9.96
CA GLY A 321 -5.00 7.87 -9.94
C GLY A 321 -5.75 7.76 -8.62
N THR A 322 -6.66 6.81 -8.53
CA THR A 322 -7.47 6.55 -7.34
C THR A 322 -7.49 5.07 -6.99
N SER A 323 -7.26 4.72 -5.72
CA SER A 323 -7.31 3.33 -5.22
C SER A 323 -8.64 2.61 -5.50
N ARG A 324 -9.71 3.34 -5.82
CA ARG A 324 -10.99 2.71 -6.21
C ARG A 324 -10.93 2.00 -7.56
N ARG A 325 -9.93 2.30 -8.39
CA ARG A 325 -9.68 1.66 -9.69
C ARG A 325 -8.60 0.60 -9.62
N SER A 326 -7.83 0.57 -8.52
CA SER A 326 -6.81 -0.45 -8.30
C SER A 326 -7.44 -1.84 -8.32
N HIS A 327 -6.75 -2.80 -8.91
CA HIS A 327 -7.14 -4.21 -8.99
C HIS A 327 -8.43 -4.49 -9.80
N THR A 328 -9.03 -3.48 -10.44
CA THR A 328 -10.22 -3.67 -11.29
C THR A 328 -9.85 -4.01 -12.74
N ALA A 329 -10.78 -4.58 -13.48
CA ALA A 329 -10.67 -4.67 -14.93
C ALA A 329 -10.78 -3.27 -15.56
N ASP A 330 -10.15 -3.08 -16.71
CA ASP A 330 -10.08 -1.80 -17.44
C ASP A 330 -9.59 -0.63 -16.55
N GLU A 331 -8.61 -0.94 -15.68
CA GLU A 331 -7.91 0.06 -14.88
C GLU A 331 -7.37 1.18 -15.77
N TYR A 332 -7.48 2.42 -15.30
CA TYR A 332 -6.99 3.60 -16.01
C TYR A 332 -6.54 4.70 -15.05
N VAL A 333 -5.69 5.58 -15.56
CA VAL A 333 -5.32 6.85 -14.94
C VAL A 333 -5.72 8.01 -15.86
N ASP A 334 -6.13 9.13 -15.27
CA ASP A 334 -6.38 10.36 -16.02
C ASP A 334 -5.03 11.05 -16.32
N ILE A 335 -4.68 11.21 -17.60
CA ILE A 335 -3.40 11.77 -18.07
C ILE A 335 -3.04 13.12 -17.40
N PRO A 336 -3.98 14.07 -17.22
CA PRO A 336 -3.67 15.32 -16.52
C PRO A 336 -3.19 15.12 -15.08
N GLU A 337 -3.64 14.06 -14.39
CA GLU A 337 -3.16 13.75 -13.02
C GLU A 337 -1.68 13.35 -13.03
N VAL A 338 -1.24 12.57 -14.02
CA VAL A 338 0.16 12.13 -14.15
C VAL A 338 1.08 13.32 -14.39
N THR A 339 0.68 14.23 -15.30
CA THR A 339 1.43 15.45 -15.58
C THR A 339 1.46 16.38 -14.36
N ALA A 340 0.33 16.51 -13.64
CA ALA A 340 0.27 17.28 -12.41
C ALA A 340 1.15 16.67 -11.30
N ALA A 341 1.19 15.34 -11.21
CA ALA A 341 2.06 14.63 -10.26
C ALA A 341 3.54 14.90 -10.51
N ARG A 342 4.00 14.82 -11.78
CA ARG A 342 5.38 15.16 -12.18
C ARG A 342 5.76 16.56 -11.69
N GLY A 343 4.92 17.55 -11.99
CA GLY A 343 5.15 18.92 -11.56
C GLY A 343 5.17 19.09 -10.05
N PHE A 344 4.22 18.44 -9.37
CA PHE A 344 4.13 18.47 -7.90
C PHE A 344 5.35 17.85 -7.23
N TYR A 345 5.77 16.66 -7.63
CA TYR A 345 6.95 16.00 -7.04
C TYR A 345 8.22 16.84 -7.22
N GLY A 346 8.45 17.38 -8.42
CA GLY A 346 9.61 18.24 -8.67
C GLY A 346 9.62 19.52 -7.82
N GLN A 347 8.47 20.16 -7.65
CA GLN A 347 8.31 21.34 -6.79
C GLN A 347 8.49 20.99 -5.31
N LEU A 348 7.90 19.87 -4.86
CA LEU A 348 7.99 19.44 -3.46
C LEU A 348 9.43 19.09 -3.07
N VAL A 349 10.16 18.39 -3.95
CA VAL A 349 11.58 18.09 -3.73
C VAL A 349 12.37 19.38 -3.52
N ARG A 350 12.21 20.36 -4.41
CA ARG A 350 12.90 21.65 -4.27
C ARG A 350 12.51 22.39 -3.00
N ALA A 351 11.20 22.51 -2.71
CA ALA A 351 10.72 23.20 -1.53
C ALA A 351 11.21 22.55 -0.22
N TYR A 352 11.19 21.22 -0.15
CA TYR A 352 11.62 20.51 1.05
C TYR A 352 13.15 20.58 1.27
N LEU A 353 13.94 20.42 0.19
CA LEU A 353 15.40 20.38 0.29
C LEU A 353 16.02 21.77 0.41
N SER A 354 15.43 22.84 -0.14
CA SER A 354 15.94 24.22 0.04
C SER A 354 15.63 24.83 1.42
N GLY A 355 14.87 24.15 2.27
CA GLY A 355 14.64 24.61 3.65
C GLY A 355 13.69 25.81 3.79
N HIS A 356 12.88 26.08 2.75
CA HIS A 356 11.87 27.14 2.75
C HIS A 356 10.47 26.61 2.95
#